data_a0f664b5cf9ef74cfadf176fc848f566
#
_entry.id   a0f664b5cf9ef74cfadf176fc848f566
#
_cell.length_a   1.000
_cell.length_b   1.000
_cell.length_c   1.000
_cell.angle_alpha   90.00
_cell.angle_beta   90.00
_cell.angle_gamma   90.00
#
_symmetry.space_group_name_H-M   'P 1'
#
loop_
_entity.id
_entity.type
_entity.pdbx_description
1 polymer ?
#
loop_
_entity_poly.entity_id
_entity_poly.type
_entity_poly.pdbx_seq_one_letter_code
_entity_poly.pdbx_strand_id
1 'polypeptide(L)'
;MMETTSITAGRQDRQTAASQSTKLERPAAFDTLTGLYNDQTILGKLHELASPASCYRDDFSVVLLDIDHFKSVNELHGQLTGDKVLMKIAALIRDNTRSTDIPGRYGGAEFMIIFPKTSLASSWAAAERLRSAIEKTEFRGSARSIFAVTVSQGLVGWELNDDTASLISRADEALHKAQQKGRNRIQILLGPSLRDKV
;
A
#
# COMPACT_ATOMS: atom_id res chain seq x y z
N MET A 1 -12.40 -14.39 87.79
CA MET A 1 -13.24 -13.32 87.31
C MET A 1 -12.41 -12.31 86.65
N MET A 2 -12.39 -12.25 85.40
CA MET A 2 -12.13 -11.10 84.49
C MET A 2 -11.86 -11.62 83.10
N GLU A 3 -12.79 -11.39 82.22
CA GLU A 3 -12.75 -11.71 80.80
C GLU A 3 -11.82 -10.77 80.12
N THR A 4 -10.96 -11.30 79.24
CA THR A 4 -10.13 -10.53 78.29
C THR A 4 -10.59 -10.81 76.88
N THR A 5 -11.32 -9.87 76.36
CA THR A 5 -11.85 -9.85 75.00
C THR A 5 -10.71 -9.59 74.04
N SER A 6 -10.46 -10.53 73.13
CA SER A 6 -9.48 -10.41 72.05
C SER A 6 -10.14 -9.67 70.92
N ILE A 7 -9.51 -8.55 70.46
CA ILE A 7 -9.89 -7.80 69.28
C ILE A 7 -8.99 -8.28 68.15
N THR A 8 -9.55 -9.06 67.23
CA THR A 8 -8.94 -9.38 65.96
C THR A 8 -9.49 -8.41 64.92
N ALA A 9 -8.75 -7.37 64.62
CA ALA A 9 -9.06 -6.44 63.53
C ALA A 9 -8.48 -6.95 62.23
N GLY A 10 -9.33 -6.96 61.25
CA GLY A 10 -9.11 -7.47 59.91
C GLY A 10 -7.98 -6.84 59.11
N ARG A 11 -7.28 -7.72 58.50
CA ARG A 11 -6.34 -7.48 57.42
C ARG A 11 -6.92 -8.15 56.22
N GLN A 12 -7.77 -7.45 55.49
CA GLN A 12 -8.22 -7.89 54.17
C GLN A 12 -8.36 -6.69 53.26
N ASP A 13 -7.96 -6.94 52.02
CA ASP A 13 -8.29 -6.18 50.84
C ASP A 13 -7.42 -4.95 50.48
N ARG A 14 -6.15 -5.21 50.29
CA ARG A 14 -5.30 -4.43 49.35
C ARG A 14 -4.52 -5.37 48.44
N GLN A 15 -5.23 -6.09 47.65
CA GLN A 15 -4.64 -6.78 46.48
C GLN A 15 -5.70 -6.84 45.41
N THR A 16 -5.34 -6.31 44.30
CA THR A 16 -5.86 -6.43 42.94
C THR A 16 -6.27 -5.09 42.35
N ALA A 17 -5.28 -4.24 42.22
CA ALA A 17 -5.21 -3.33 41.07
C ALA A 17 -3.97 -3.73 40.27
N ALA A 18 -3.96 -4.98 39.81
CA ALA A 18 -2.98 -5.44 38.84
C ALA A 18 -3.30 -4.77 37.50
N SER A 19 -2.44 -3.84 37.13
CA SER A 19 -2.20 -3.27 35.84
C SER A 19 -2.65 -4.18 34.69
N GLN A 20 -3.82 -3.91 34.16
CA GLN A 20 -4.09 -4.20 32.75
C GLN A 20 -3.27 -3.18 31.95
N SER A 21 -2.00 -3.47 31.76
CA SER A 21 -1.21 -2.86 30.70
C SER A 21 -1.83 -3.34 29.40
N THR A 22 -2.67 -2.52 28.82
CA THR A 22 -3.15 -2.66 27.45
C THR A 22 -1.89 -2.61 26.60
N LYS A 23 -1.37 -3.80 26.26
CA LYS A 23 -0.34 -3.96 25.26
C LYS A 23 -0.97 -3.40 23.98
N LEU A 24 -0.64 -2.17 23.62
CA LEU A 24 -0.93 -1.65 22.30
C LEU A 24 -0.19 -2.59 21.33
N GLU A 25 -0.90 -3.57 20.81
CA GLU A 25 -0.42 -4.35 19.69
C GLU A 25 -0.19 -3.36 18.56
N ARG A 26 1.09 -3.12 18.22
CA ARG A 26 1.42 -2.33 17.05
C ARG A 26 0.80 -3.07 15.87
N PRO A 27 -0.06 -2.44 15.08
CA PRO A 27 -0.63 -3.10 13.92
C PRO A 27 0.50 -3.66 13.06
N ALA A 28 0.31 -4.86 12.53
CA ALA A 28 1.30 -5.47 11.66
C ALA A 28 1.64 -4.49 10.52
N ALA A 29 2.94 -4.30 10.24
CA ALA A 29 3.37 -3.34 9.22
C ALA A 29 3.11 -3.83 7.79
N PHE A 30 2.85 -5.12 7.64
CA PHE A 30 2.75 -5.78 6.34
C PHE A 30 1.37 -6.39 6.13
N ASP A 31 0.92 -6.41 4.88
CA ASP A 31 -0.25 -7.17 4.45
C ASP A 31 0.05 -8.66 4.51
N THR A 32 -0.80 -9.41 5.18
CA THR A 32 -0.57 -10.84 5.49
C THR A 32 -0.64 -11.74 4.26
N LEU A 33 -1.36 -11.33 3.22
CA LEU A 33 -1.48 -12.11 1.98
C LEU A 33 -0.29 -11.88 1.06
N THR A 34 0.13 -10.62 0.89
CA THR A 34 1.11 -10.24 -0.13
C THR A 34 2.52 -10.05 0.42
N GLY A 35 2.66 -9.79 1.74
CA GLY A 35 3.93 -9.49 2.39
C GLY A 35 4.52 -8.14 1.99
N LEU A 36 3.76 -7.27 1.31
CA LEU A 36 4.11 -5.86 1.09
C LEU A 36 3.66 -5.02 2.29
N TYR A 37 4.07 -3.76 2.37
CA TYR A 37 3.50 -2.87 3.38
C TYR A 37 1.97 -2.81 3.25
N ASN A 38 1.27 -2.75 4.38
CA ASN A 38 -0.17 -2.54 4.36
C ASN A 38 -0.49 -1.05 4.11
N ASP A 39 -1.78 -0.74 3.93
CA ASP A 39 -2.31 0.59 3.65
C ASP A 39 -1.86 1.64 4.68
N GLN A 40 -1.98 1.35 5.96
CA GLN A 40 -1.58 2.27 7.04
C GLN A 40 -0.08 2.56 7.00
N THR A 41 0.73 1.53 6.79
CA THR A 41 2.18 1.68 6.81
C THR A 41 2.67 2.44 5.58
N ILE A 42 2.14 2.14 4.39
CA ILE A 42 2.60 2.85 3.18
C ILE A 42 2.16 4.31 3.18
N LEU A 43 0.97 4.61 3.69
CA LEU A 43 0.52 5.99 3.88
C LEU A 43 1.39 6.73 4.91
N GLY A 44 1.75 6.09 6.02
CA GLY A 44 2.69 6.65 6.98
C GLY A 44 4.03 6.99 6.36
N LYS A 45 4.59 6.09 5.54
CA LYS A 45 5.85 6.34 4.81
C LYS A 45 5.74 7.47 3.79
N LEU A 46 4.60 7.60 3.12
CA LEU A 46 4.34 8.71 2.23
C LEU A 46 4.31 10.04 3.00
N HIS A 47 3.64 10.07 4.16
CA HIS A 47 3.63 11.24 5.03
C HIS A 47 5.02 11.63 5.53
N GLU A 48 5.85 10.64 5.89
CA GLU A 48 7.23 10.89 6.31
C GLU A 48 8.03 11.57 5.20
N LEU A 49 7.91 11.12 3.95
CA LEU A 49 8.59 11.71 2.79
C LEU A 49 8.08 13.11 2.45
N ALA A 50 6.78 13.33 2.57
CA ALA A 50 6.12 14.60 2.30
C ALA A 50 6.31 15.65 3.41
N SER A 51 6.85 15.25 4.57
CA SER A 51 7.03 16.14 5.72
C SER A 51 8.07 17.23 5.42
N PRO A 52 7.82 18.50 5.81
CA PRO A 52 8.80 19.58 5.71
C PRO A 52 10.08 19.31 6.51
N ALA A 53 10.01 18.48 7.56
CA ALA A 53 11.14 18.05 8.38
C ALA A 53 11.96 16.94 7.72
N SER A 54 11.48 16.31 6.65
CA SER A 54 12.27 15.33 5.93
C SER A 54 13.42 16.02 5.20
N CYS A 55 14.62 15.49 5.33
CA CYS A 55 15.79 15.96 4.56
C CYS A 55 15.63 15.69 3.04
N TYR A 56 14.53 15.09 2.67
CA TYR A 56 14.18 14.71 1.30
C TYR A 56 13.35 15.82 0.63
N ARG A 57 13.99 16.96 0.39
CA ARG A 57 13.49 17.93 -0.61
C ARG A 57 13.72 17.43 -2.05
N ASP A 58 14.15 16.18 -2.17
CA ASP A 58 14.42 15.56 -3.45
C ASP A 58 13.11 15.11 -4.10
N ASP A 59 13.09 15.14 -5.43
CA ASP A 59 11.98 14.62 -6.22
C ASP A 59 11.63 13.19 -5.82
N PHE A 60 10.38 12.92 -5.56
CA PHE A 60 9.87 11.56 -5.45
C PHE A 60 8.59 11.41 -6.27
N SER A 61 8.26 10.19 -6.60
CA SER A 61 7.08 9.88 -7.39
C SER A 61 6.25 8.78 -6.73
N VAL A 62 4.97 8.76 -7.05
CA VAL A 62 4.03 7.73 -6.57
C VAL A 62 3.31 7.13 -7.76
N VAL A 63 3.22 5.80 -7.76
CA VAL A 63 2.36 5.03 -8.66
C VAL A 63 1.24 4.40 -7.84
N LEU A 64 0.00 4.63 -8.25
CA LEU A 64 -1.13 3.78 -7.90
C LEU A 64 -1.36 2.78 -9.03
N LEU A 65 -1.49 1.51 -8.69
CA LEU A 65 -1.69 0.39 -9.61
C LEU A 65 -2.93 -0.37 -9.20
N ASP A 66 -3.79 -0.69 -10.16
CA ASP A 66 -4.96 -1.54 -9.98
C ASP A 66 -4.96 -2.68 -11.01
N ILE A 67 -5.36 -3.89 -10.56
CA ILE A 67 -5.46 -5.07 -11.42
C ILE A 67 -6.74 -4.98 -12.24
N ASP A 68 -6.57 -4.87 -13.55
CA ASP A 68 -7.70 -4.75 -14.48
C ASP A 68 -8.63 -5.96 -14.37
N HIS A 69 -9.93 -5.69 -14.23
CA HIS A 69 -10.97 -6.72 -14.16
C HIS A 69 -10.80 -7.76 -13.04
N PHE A 70 -10.16 -7.41 -11.92
CA PHE A 70 -9.90 -8.36 -10.83
C PHE A 70 -11.18 -9.02 -10.28
N LYS A 71 -12.29 -8.30 -10.24
CA LYS A 71 -13.59 -8.85 -9.86
C LYS A 71 -13.97 -10.05 -10.75
N SER A 72 -13.78 -9.93 -12.06
CA SER A 72 -14.04 -11.03 -13.00
C SER A 72 -13.14 -12.23 -12.79
N VAL A 73 -11.88 -12.01 -12.37
CA VAL A 73 -10.98 -13.12 -11.99
C VAL A 73 -11.58 -13.91 -10.84
N ASN A 74 -12.07 -13.22 -9.80
CA ASN A 74 -12.70 -13.88 -8.65
C ASN A 74 -14.01 -14.60 -9.04
N GLU A 75 -14.83 -14.00 -9.88
CA GLU A 75 -16.10 -14.57 -10.33
C GLU A 75 -15.89 -15.82 -11.19
N LEU A 76 -14.90 -15.82 -12.08
CA LEU A 76 -14.65 -16.92 -13.02
C LEU A 76 -13.80 -18.05 -12.40
N HIS A 77 -12.84 -17.70 -11.56
CA HIS A 77 -11.81 -18.65 -11.08
C HIS A 77 -11.83 -18.90 -9.57
N GLY A 78 -12.71 -18.16 -8.85
CA GLY A 78 -12.85 -18.24 -7.39
C GLY A 78 -11.82 -17.39 -6.64
N GLN A 79 -12.17 -17.02 -5.41
CA GLN A 79 -11.40 -16.13 -4.55
C GLN A 79 -9.97 -16.64 -4.27
N LEU A 80 -9.79 -17.97 -4.09
CA LEU A 80 -8.44 -18.56 -3.89
C LEU A 80 -7.52 -18.33 -5.08
N THR A 81 -8.07 -18.25 -6.29
CA THR A 81 -7.29 -17.92 -7.49
C THR A 81 -6.95 -16.43 -7.51
N GLY A 82 -7.90 -15.57 -7.14
CA GLY A 82 -7.63 -14.14 -6.95
C GLY A 82 -6.53 -13.87 -5.94
N ASP A 83 -6.52 -14.57 -4.81
CA ASP A 83 -5.45 -14.45 -3.81
C ASP A 83 -4.08 -14.84 -4.40
N LYS A 84 -4.02 -15.91 -5.21
CA LYS A 84 -2.78 -16.28 -5.92
C LYS A 84 -2.34 -15.22 -6.92
N VAL A 85 -3.28 -14.57 -7.60
CA VAL A 85 -2.98 -13.43 -8.49
C VAL A 85 -2.37 -12.29 -7.68
N LEU A 86 -2.98 -11.90 -6.56
CA LEU A 86 -2.47 -10.85 -5.68
C LEU A 86 -1.05 -11.16 -5.18
N MET A 87 -0.81 -12.38 -4.70
CA MET A 87 0.52 -12.82 -4.27
C MET A 87 1.55 -12.78 -5.40
N LYS A 88 1.18 -13.20 -6.60
CA LYS A 88 2.09 -13.19 -7.76
C LYS A 88 2.40 -11.77 -8.21
N ILE A 89 1.41 -10.88 -8.25
CA ILE A 89 1.60 -9.46 -8.56
C ILE A 89 2.52 -8.80 -7.52
N ALA A 90 2.32 -9.07 -6.23
CA ALA A 90 3.20 -8.57 -5.18
C ALA A 90 4.65 -9.07 -5.33
N ALA A 91 4.86 -10.32 -5.75
CA ALA A 91 6.18 -10.82 -6.06
C ALA A 91 6.80 -10.07 -7.25
N LEU A 92 6.04 -9.87 -8.34
CA LEU A 92 6.50 -9.08 -9.50
C LEU A 92 6.82 -7.63 -9.12
N ILE A 93 6.05 -7.02 -8.24
CA ILE A 93 6.35 -5.67 -7.72
C ILE A 93 7.71 -5.70 -7.00
N ARG A 94 7.94 -6.63 -6.07
CA ARG A 94 9.25 -6.74 -5.38
C ARG A 94 10.41 -6.96 -6.34
N ASP A 95 10.24 -7.82 -7.34
CA ASP A 95 11.29 -8.17 -8.31
C ASP A 95 11.61 -7.01 -9.27
N ASN A 96 10.67 -6.06 -9.46
CA ASN A 96 10.81 -4.91 -10.36
C ASN A 96 11.05 -3.58 -9.64
N THR A 97 11.13 -3.58 -8.31
CA THR A 97 11.46 -2.41 -7.48
C THR A 97 12.84 -2.56 -6.85
N ARG A 98 13.48 -1.42 -6.53
CA ARG A 98 14.77 -1.37 -5.83
C ARG A 98 14.55 -1.49 -4.33
N SER A 99 15.61 -1.76 -3.58
CA SER A 99 15.55 -1.77 -2.10
C SER A 99 15.19 -0.43 -1.47
N THR A 100 15.36 0.67 -2.21
CA THR A 100 14.97 2.03 -1.82
C THR A 100 13.52 2.36 -2.11
N ASP A 101 12.87 1.62 -3.00
CA ASP A 101 11.49 1.83 -3.37
C ASP A 101 10.58 1.21 -2.29
N ILE A 102 9.42 1.79 -2.11
CA ILE A 102 8.52 1.44 -1.02
C ILE A 102 7.20 0.93 -1.61
N PRO A 103 7.06 -0.38 -1.83
CA PRO A 103 5.82 -0.96 -2.31
C PRO A 103 4.88 -1.35 -1.15
N GLY A 104 3.58 -1.12 -1.34
CA GLY A 104 2.54 -1.53 -0.40
C GLY A 104 1.26 -1.96 -1.11
N ARG A 105 0.45 -2.75 -0.42
CA ARG A 105 -0.92 -3.03 -0.82
C ARG A 105 -1.82 -1.94 -0.25
N TYR A 106 -2.40 -1.15 -1.13
CA TYR A 106 -3.18 0.05 -0.76
C TYR A 106 -4.67 -0.24 -0.58
N GLY A 107 -5.19 -1.23 -1.30
CA GLY A 107 -6.59 -1.64 -1.25
C GLY A 107 -6.77 -3.11 -1.62
N GLY A 108 -7.98 -3.50 -1.98
CA GLY A 108 -8.33 -4.88 -2.35
C GLY A 108 -7.45 -5.45 -3.46
N ALA A 109 -7.48 -4.82 -4.64
CA ALA A 109 -6.65 -5.16 -5.81
C ALA A 109 -5.66 -4.03 -6.16
N GLU A 110 -5.53 -3.05 -5.30
CA GLU A 110 -4.75 -1.84 -5.50
C GLU A 110 -3.43 -1.89 -4.76
N PHE A 111 -2.38 -1.42 -5.42
CA PHE A 111 -1.04 -1.31 -4.89
C PHE A 111 -0.52 0.12 -5.06
N MET A 112 0.29 0.55 -4.11
CA MET A 112 1.02 1.82 -4.18
C MET A 112 2.51 1.53 -4.20
N ILE A 113 3.25 2.24 -5.04
CA ILE A 113 4.70 2.20 -5.04
C ILE A 113 5.21 3.64 -4.93
N ILE A 114 5.99 3.90 -3.89
CA ILE A 114 6.66 5.19 -3.73
C ILE A 114 8.11 5.01 -4.21
N PHE A 115 8.57 5.93 -5.05
CA PHE A 115 9.93 5.97 -5.59
C PHE A 115 10.69 7.18 -5.01
N PRO A 116 11.37 7.04 -3.87
CA PRO A 116 12.15 8.12 -3.26
C PRO A 116 13.31 8.52 -4.19
N LYS A 117 13.63 9.82 -4.23
CA LYS A 117 14.76 10.38 -5.00
C LYS A 117 14.78 9.96 -6.48
N THR A 118 13.59 9.83 -7.06
CA THR A 118 13.45 9.31 -8.43
C THR A 118 12.59 10.27 -9.24
N SER A 119 13.15 10.72 -10.37
CA SER A 119 12.44 11.59 -11.30
C SER A 119 11.23 10.90 -11.93
N LEU A 120 10.24 11.67 -12.34
CA LEU A 120 9.02 11.16 -12.98
C LEU A 120 9.33 10.27 -14.21
N ALA A 121 10.32 10.64 -15.04
CA ALA A 121 10.73 9.85 -16.19
C ALA A 121 11.32 8.49 -15.79
N SER A 122 12.16 8.46 -14.74
CA SER A 122 12.74 7.21 -14.23
C SER A 122 11.69 6.31 -13.59
N SER A 123 10.72 6.90 -12.89
CA SER A 123 9.60 6.17 -12.29
C SER A 123 8.67 5.60 -13.37
N TRP A 124 8.44 6.33 -14.45
CA TRP A 124 7.70 5.83 -15.60
C TRP A 124 8.36 4.57 -16.20
N ALA A 125 9.67 4.60 -16.39
CA ALA A 125 10.40 3.44 -16.92
C ALA A 125 10.28 2.21 -15.98
N ALA A 126 10.31 2.41 -14.66
CA ALA A 126 10.12 1.34 -13.69
C ALA A 126 8.67 0.80 -13.72
N ALA A 127 7.69 1.69 -13.77
CA ALA A 127 6.27 1.35 -13.86
C ALA A 127 5.94 0.60 -15.15
N GLU A 128 6.50 1.00 -16.30
CA GLU A 128 6.29 0.32 -17.60
C GLU A 128 6.94 -1.06 -17.63
N ARG A 129 8.13 -1.21 -17.06
CA ARG A 129 8.77 -2.52 -16.90
C ARG A 129 7.89 -3.46 -16.08
N LEU A 130 7.33 -2.98 -14.97
CA LEU A 130 6.42 -3.74 -14.12
C LEU A 130 5.13 -4.10 -14.87
N ARG A 131 4.48 -3.14 -15.55
CA ARG A 131 3.28 -3.36 -16.35
C ARG A 131 3.51 -4.47 -17.38
N SER A 132 4.61 -4.37 -18.14
CA SER A 132 4.98 -5.36 -19.16
C SER A 132 5.30 -6.74 -18.57
N ALA A 133 5.91 -6.79 -17.39
CA ALA A 133 6.17 -8.05 -16.70
C ALA A 133 4.87 -8.74 -16.25
N ILE A 134 3.90 -7.96 -15.76
CA ILE A 134 2.59 -8.48 -15.36
C ILE A 134 1.82 -8.99 -16.58
N GLU A 135 1.73 -8.20 -17.64
CA GLU A 135 1.04 -8.55 -18.90
C GLU A 135 1.54 -9.89 -19.50
N LYS A 136 2.84 -10.16 -19.37
CA LYS A 136 3.46 -11.39 -19.88
C LYS A 136 3.36 -12.58 -18.93
N THR A 137 2.79 -12.39 -17.76
CA THR A 137 2.69 -13.44 -16.75
C THR A 137 1.43 -14.27 -16.97
N GLU A 138 1.61 -15.57 -17.10
CA GLU A 138 0.51 -16.54 -17.16
C GLU A 138 0.08 -16.94 -15.75
N PHE A 139 -1.23 -16.97 -15.54
CA PHE A 139 -1.86 -17.43 -14.31
C PHE A 139 -2.63 -18.72 -14.58
N ARG A 140 -2.70 -19.58 -13.56
CA ARG A 140 -3.47 -20.82 -13.62
C ARG A 140 -4.75 -20.68 -12.83
N GLY A 141 -5.87 -20.80 -13.52
CA GLY A 141 -7.20 -20.76 -12.95
C GLY A 141 -7.75 -22.12 -12.57
N SER A 142 -9.05 -22.16 -12.29
CA SER A 142 -9.83 -23.39 -12.10
C SER A 142 -9.80 -24.26 -13.37
N ALA A 143 -9.96 -25.57 -13.19
CA ALA A 143 -9.96 -26.57 -14.29
C ALA A 143 -8.70 -26.51 -15.19
N ARG A 144 -7.53 -26.09 -14.67
CA ARG A 144 -6.26 -25.95 -15.40
C ARG A 144 -6.30 -24.90 -16.52
N SER A 145 -7.27 -23.98 -16.53
CA SER A 145 -7.29 -22.89 -17.47
C SER A 145 -6.07 -21.98 -17.28
N ILE A 146 -5.56 -21.43 -18.39
CA ILE A 146 -4.49 -20.42 -18.37
C ILE A 146 -5.13 -19.09 -18.75
N PHE A 147 -4.81 -18.04 -18.00
CA PHE A 147 -5.26 -16.68 -18.27
C PHE A 147 -4.17 -15.67 -17.94
N ALA A 148 -4.32 -14.46 -18.44
CA ALA A 148 -3.46 -13.33 -18.13
C ALA A 148 -4.29 -12.22 -17.46
N VAL A 149 -3.62 -11.37 -16.70
CA VAL A 149 -4.19 -10.12 -16.19
C VAL A 149 -3.30 -8.96 -16.63
N THR A 150 -3.90 -7.79 -16.71
CA THR A 150 -3.18 -6.54 -16.94
C THR A 150 -3.37 -5.60 -15.75
N VAL A 151 -2.63 -4.51 -15.75
CA VAL A 151 -2.74 -3.48 -14.72
C VAL A 151 -2.83 -2.10 -15.35
N SER A 152 -3.65 -1.26 -14.78
CA SER A 152 -3.68 0.17 -15.04
C SER A 152 -2.89 0.89 -13.96
N GLN A 153 -2.18 1.96 -14.33
CA GLN A 153 -1.33 2.70 -13.40
C GLN A 153 -1.52 4.20 -13.54
N GLY A 154 -1.62 4.89 -12.41
CA GLY A 154 -1.55 6.33 -12.29
C GLY A 154 -0.22 6.75 -11.69
N LEU A 155 0.58 7.52 -12.41
CA LEU A 155 1.89 7.99 -11.99
C LEU A 155 1.88 9.50 -11.80
N VAL A 156 2.37 9.96 -10.65
CA VAL A 156 2.51 11.38 -10.32
C VAL A 156 3.87 11.65 -9.66
N GLY A 157 4.42 12.83 -9.91
CA GLY A 157 5.56 13.36 -9.17
C GLY A 157 5.11 14.25 -8.02
N TRP A 158 5.90 14.33 -6.98
CA TRP A 158 5.75 15.30 -5.91
C TRP A 158 6.06 16.71 -6.41
N GLU A 159 5.26 17.67 -6.02
CA GLU A 159 5.50 19.10 -6.29
C GLU A 159 5.56 19.90 -4.98
N LEU A 160 6.24 21.03 -5.03
CA LEU A 160 6.60 21.83 -3.84
C LEU A 160 5.41 22.22 -2.93
N ASN A 161 4.21 22.35 -3.50
CA ASN A 161 3.00 22.74 -2.78
C ASN A 161 2.02 21.58 -2.59
N ASP A 162 2.46 20.34 -2.86
CA ASP A 162 1.62 19.19 -2.58
C ASP A 162 1.52 18.90 -1.09
N ASP A 163 0.39 18.37 -0.70
CA ASP A 163 0.23 17.55 0.48
C ASP A 163 -0.01 16.09 0.04
N THR A 164 0.03 15.17 0.98
CA THR A 164 -0.19 13.75 0.66
C THR A 164 -1.56 13.47 0.09
N ALA A 165 -2.57 14.22 0.49
CA ALA A 165 -3.95 14.04 0.02
C ALA A 165 -4.08 14.47 -1.45
N SER A 166 -3.53 15.63 -1.83
CA SER A 166 -3.54 16.12 -3.21
C SER A 166 -2.73 15.20 -4.14
N LEU A 167 -1.58 14.71 -3.67
CA LEU A 167 -0.76 13.77 -4.42
C LEU A 167 -1.50 12.45 -4.71
N ILE A 168 -2.12 11.86 -3.68
CA ILE A 168 -2.92 10.64 -3.82
C ILE A 168 -4.11 10.87 -4.76
N SER A 169 -4.83 11.98 -4.58
CA SER A 169 -5.97 12.32 -5.46
C SER A 169 -5.55 12.46 -6.92
N ARG A 170 -4.39 13.06 -7.21
CA ARG A 170 -3.83 13.13 -8.57
C ARG A 170 -3.44 11.75 -9.11
N ALA A 171 -2.87 10.89 -8.28
CA ALA A 171 -2.53 9.53 -8.67
C ALA A 171 -3.77 8.69 -9.00
N ASP A 172 -4.83 8.84 -8.20
CA ASP A 172 -6.13 8.19 -8.44
C ASP A 172 -6.80 8.69 -9.72
N GLU A 173 -6.82 10.01 -9.95
CA GLU A 173 -7.32 10.59 -11.20
C GLU A 173 -6.53 10.07 -12.42
N ALA A 174 -5.20 9.94 -12.29
CA ALA A 174 -4.37 9.36 -13.34
C ALA A 174 -4.71 7.90 -13.60
N LEU A 175 -4.87 7.09 -12.54
CA LEU A 175 -5.28 5.69 -12.62
C LEU A 175 -6.65 5.54 -13.30
N HIS A 176 -7.63 6.34 -12.89
CA HIS A 176 -8.94 6.35 -13.52
C HIS A 176 -8.88 6.68 -15.02
N LYS A 177 -8.06 7.67 -15.43
CA LYS A 177 -7.81 7.97 -16.83
C LYS A 177 -7.16 6.80 -17.59
N ALA A 178 -6.24 6.07 -16.95
CA ALA A 178 -5.65 4.87 -17.55
C ALA A 178 -6.73 3.81 -17.83
N GLN A 179 -7.62 3.58 -16.88
CA GLN A 179 -8.74 2.65 -17.02
C GLN A 179 -9.73 3.08 -18.10
N GLN A 180 -10.11 4.35 -18.15
CA GLN A 180 -11.02 4.90 -19.17
C GLN A 180 -10.45 4.82 -20.59
N LYS A 181 -9.14 5.01 -20.76
CA LYS A 181 -8.47 4.98 -22.07
C LYS A 181 -8.21 3.56 -22.61
N GLY A 182 -8.77 2.53 -21.97
CA GLY A 182 -8.69 1.14 -22.43
C GLY A 182 -7.78 0.26 -21.61
N ARG A 183 -7.43 0.66 -20.37
CA ARG A 183 -6.65 -0.14 -19.42
C ARG A 183 -5.23 -0.49 -19.89
N ASN A 184 -4.55 -1.39 -19.15
CA ASN A 184 -3.22 -1.91 -19.47
C ASN A 184 -2.22 -0.82 -19.87
N ARG A 185 -2.15 0.25 -19.10
CA ARG A 185 -1.32 1.43 -19.38
C ARG A 185 -1.00 2.25 -18.16
N ILE A 186 -0.06 3.16 -18.35
CA ILE A 186 0.28 4.21 -17.41
C ILE A 186 -0.33 5.53 -17.89
N GLN A 187 -0.95 6.27 -17.00
CA GLN A 187 -1.25 7.69 -17.19
C GLN A 187 -0.45 8.51 -16.20
N ILE A 188 0.07 9.62 -16.69
CA ILE A 188 0.76 10.61 -15.87
C ILE A 188 -0.17 11.81 -15.72
N LEU A 189 -0.26 12.34 -14.50
CA LEU A 189 -0.79 13.67 -14.24
C LEU A 189 0.30 14.54 -13.65
N LEU A 190 0.59 15.63 -14.36
CA LEU A 190 1.46 16.70 -13.87
C LEU A 190 0.65 17.54 -12.87
N GLY A 191 1.28 17.98 -11.81
CA GLY A 191 0.69 18.95 -10.90
C GLY A 191 0.69 20.36 -11.49
N PRO A 192 0.11 21.32 -10.75
CA PRO A 192 -0.06 22.68 -11.24
C PRO A 192 1.24 23.36 -11.68
N SER A 193 2.32 23.16 -10.93
CA SER A 193 3.61 23.81 -11.18
C SER A 193 4.30 23.35 -12.46
N LEU A 194 3.98 22.17 -12.98
CA LEU A 194 4.54 21.61 -14.20
C LEU A 194 3.62 21.76 -15.41
N ARG A 195 2.30 21.95 -15.20
CA ARG A 195 1.33 22.18 -16.28
C ARG A 195 1.60 23.48 -17.04
N ASP A 196 2.06 24.50 -16.35
CA ASP A 196 2.32 25.85 -16.91
C ASP A 196 3.66 25.93 -17.68
N LYS A 197 4.43 24.83 -17.71
CA LYS A 197 5.77 24.77 -18.37
C LYS A 197 5.79 23.93 -19.65
N VAL A 198 4.64 23.36 -20.03
CA VAL A 198 4.44 22.54 -21.23
C VAL A 198 3.45 23.22 -22.18
#